data_a9395debd63cc504d56d50b04269f451
#
_entry.id   a9395debd63cc504d56d50b04269f451
#
_cell.length_a   1.000
_cell.length_b   1.000
_cell.length_c   1.000
_cell.angle_alpha   90.00
_cell.angle_beta   90.00
_cell.angle_gamma   90.00
#
_symmetry.space_group_name_H-M   'P 1'
#
loop_
_entity.id
_entity.type
_entity.pdbx_description
1 polymer ?
#
loop_
_entity_poly.entity_id
_entity_poly.type
_entity_poly.pdbx_seq_one_letter_code
_entity_poly.pdbx_strand_id
1 'polypeptide(L)'
;MELSRRNFLKGTGALAGISAMGAIGLGCSPAAKEGTEAKGGKAEAPKTPAETTPTALKEATDGKFTAKAMGHENYVYVEATMAGGAIANLRVLTHDETVGVGSLATEMWPAKVVETQNLDVDAISGATTTCTAIKNAAIEAISNSGADVSQFQKGAQAPEKGEDQTIDTDVVIMGAGTAGLTAATRLLEKGFKVTLFEKQDIPGGSMSMTYSGLACAGSQLQKNYSLGRFDSSPFFDKDAMLGVLKGLVIPENDRFDGAMPYDDALYTTSPALVDWLHEIGVGFYSMGVNKAYGVTPYLAPGCYEGGCGYAMQYLVDRIGALGGTIIYGAKVTDITMTDGRATGLVAEGKGGEIYTATAKAVLLASGGFGANQEMVDEYYPQYKGRSFNCCPASTGDGIVLGQKVGAGIECMGRELGAYMSTTAQAGSRMEIAFMYQTTPGIMVNASGDQFGNVMSANHYVIGRALCDDANGGKFFWITDESGAVTTMNNLTYAFDTYKAVFERGDMVHYASVEEAAEALGLSNLQQTLDTHNAHALAGEEDEFKRKKLPYIDTHDGVWVCGIEPTFYLTTGGLAIDTSAHVLTDDGSTIAGLYAAGDVCGSVEEKDGKQYGMGFDAAMNYGYIMAETVASEIA
;
A
#
# COMPACT_ATOMS: atom_id res chain seq x y z
N MET A 1 -25.12 10.96 -31.43
CA MET A 1 -23.93 10.68 -32.22
C MET A 1 -23.20 9.57 -31.47
N GLU A 2 -23.43 8.32 -31.87
CA GLU A 2 -22.70 7.20 -31.30
C GLU A 2 -21.25 7.26 -31.83
N LEU A 3 -20.31 7.59 -30.97
CA LEU A 3 -18.89 7.42 -31.25
C LEU A 3 -18.58 5.93 -31.12
N SER A 4 -18.30 5.28 -32.23
CA SER A 4 -17.88 3.89 -32.28
C SER A 4 -16.61 3.73 -31.43
N ARG A 5 -16.61 2.74 -30.51
CA ARG A 5 -15.45 2.38 -29.64
C ARG A 5 -14.13 2.22 -30.42
N ARG A 6 -14.22 1.83 -31.67
CA ARG A 6 -13.11 1.68 -32.62
C ARG A 6 -12.42 3.01 -32.99
N ASN A 7 -13.09 4.15 -32.90
CA ASN A 7 -12.53 5.46 -33.19
C ASN A 7 -11.81 6.10 -31.98
N PHE A 8 -12.12 5.66 -30.77
CA PHE A 8 -11.43 6.10 -29.57
C PHE A 8 -10.00 5.55 -29.50
N LEU A 9 -9.84 4.25 -29.78
CA LEU A 9 -8.53 3.58 -29.76
C LEU A 9 -7.61 4.04 -30.92
N LYS A 10 -8.17 4.47 -32.04
CA LYS A 10 -7.39 5.02 -33.16
C LYS A 10 -6.89 6.46 -32.94
N GLY A 11 -7.47 7.17 -31.99
CA GLY A 11 -7.07 8.55 -31.63
C GLY A 11 -5.80 8.62 -30.76
N THR A 12 -5.45 7.56 -30.05
CA THR A 12 -4.30 7.53 -29.14
C THR A 12 -2.97 7.16 -29.82
N GLY A 13 -3.01 6.56 -31.00
CA GLY A 13 -1.81 6.18 -31.78
C GLY A 13 -1.07 7.33 -32.48
N ALA A 14 -1.56 8.58 -32.43
CA ALA A 14 -1.00 9.72 -33.17
C ALA A 14 -0.16 10.70 -32.31
N LEU A 15 0.11 10.40 -31.05
CA LEU A 15 0.90 11.28 -30.15
C LEU A 15 2.28 10.73 -29.77
N ALA A 16 2.73 9.67 -30.41
CA ALA A 16 4.06 9.08 -30.19
C ALA A 16 5.16 9.76 -31.05
N GLY A 17 5.26 11.05 -31.02
CA GLY A 17 6.19 11.77 -31.90
C GLY A 17 6.77 13.07 -31.36
N ILE A 18 6.89 13.26 -30.05
CA ILE A 18 7.74 14.33 -29.47
C ILE A 18 8.06 13.97 -28.01
N SER A 19 9.12 13.22 -27.78
CA SER A 19 9.78 13.19 -26.46
C SER A 19 11.21 12.67 -26.61
N ALA A 20 12.05 13.50 -27.15
CA ALA A 20 13.50 13.34 -27.00
C ALA A 20 14.00 14.65 -26.40
N MET A 21 14.09 14.71 -25.07
CA MET A 21 15.04 15.56 -24.34
C MET A 21 14.86 15.39 -22.81
N GLY A 22 15.94 14.98 -22.16
CA GLY A 22 16.22 15.36 -20.77
C GLY A 22 16.13 14.28 -19.71
N ALA A 23 16.92 13.22 -19.81
CA ALA A 23 17.29 12.48 -18.61
C ALA A 23 18.36 13.26 -17.83
N ILE A 24 18.00 13.80 -16.69
CA ILE A 24 18.98 14.26 -15.69
C ILE A 24 18.99 13.19 -14.59
N GLY A 25 20.03 12.37 -14.60
CA GLY A 25 20.30 11.40 -13.56
C GLY A 25 20.81 12.09 -12.29
N LEU A 26 20.26 11.70 -11.18
CA LEU A 26 20.89 11.87 -9.87
C LEU A 26 21.53 10.55 -9.48
N GLY A 27 22.84 10.43 -9.77
CA GLY A 27 23.66 9.33 -9.33
C GLY A 27 24.38 9.68 -8.03
N CYS A 28 24.27 8.84 -7.05
CA CYS A 28 25.23 8.77 -5.94
C CYS A 28 26.47 7.99 -6.40
N SER A 29 27.62 8.59 -6.21
CA SER A 29 28.93 8.00 -6.53
C SER A 29 29.45 7.12 -5.42
N PRO A 30 30.16 6.05 -5.74
CA PRO A 30 31.27 5.58 -4.92
C PRO A 30 32.62 5.82 -5.56
N ALA A 31 33.61 5.90 -4.69
CA ALA A 31 34.96 6.37 -4.83
C ALA A 31 35.87 5.71 -5.89
N ALA A 32 36.84 6.50 -6.25
CA ALA A 32 37.89 6.29 -7.23
C ALA A 32 38.79 5.07 -7.01
N LYS A 33 39.28 4.51 -8.13
CA LYS A 33 40.63 3.94 -8.26
C LYS A 33 41.31 4.45 -9.54
N GLU A 34 42.59 4.79 -9.35
CA GLU A 34 43.50 5.40 -10.28
C GLU A 34 43.88 4.56 -11.51
N GLY A 35 44.19 5.27 -12.58
CA GLY A 35 45.37 4.98 -13.42
C GLY A 35 45.07 4.52 -14.84
N THR A 36 45.27 5.41 -15.81
CA THR A 36 46.31 5.30 -16.84
C THR A 36 46.22 6.45 -17.85
N GLU A 37 47.37 6.99 -18.22
CA GLU A 37 47.60 8.08 -19.16
C GLU A 37 47.31 7.72 -20.61
N ALA A 38 46.73 8.65 -21.38
CA ALA A 38 46.85 8.68 -22.83
C ALA A 38 46.80 10.10 -23.38
N LYS A 39 47.78 10.34 -24.19
CA LYS A 39 48.31 11.49 -24.92
C LYS A 39 47.31 12.45 -25.58
N GLY A 40 47.67 13.69 -25.44
CA GLY A 40 47.49 14.94 -26.13
C GLY A 40 46.70 15.04 -27.48
N GLY A 41 45.72 15.91 -27.48
CA GLY A 41 45.18 16.61 -28.63
C GLY A 41 44.89 18.06 -28.21
N LYS A 42 45.42 19.02 -28.98
CA LYS A 42 45.28 20.46 -28.77
C LYS A 42 43.80 20.86 -28.79
N ALA A 43 43.29 21.43 -27.68
CA ALA A 43 41.99 22.07 -27.65
C ALA A 43 42.12 23.55 -28.05
N GLU A 44 41.30 24.00 -29.00
CA GLU A 44 41.04 25.41 -29.27
C GLU A 44 40.36 26.05 -28.04
N ALA A 45 40.74 27.32 -27.80
CA ALA A 45 40.20 28.11 -26.70
C ALA A 45 38.67 28.35 -26.86
N PRO A 46 37.87 28.29 -25.78
CA PRO A 46 36.45 28.57 -25.87
C PRO A 46 36.22 30.05 -26.14
N LYS A 47 35.37 30.34 -27.12
CA LYS A 47 34.85 31.69 -27.37
C LYS A 47 34.04 32.15 -26.19
N THR A 48 34.31 33.35 -25.73
CA THR A 48 33.53 34.06 -24.70
C THR A 48 32.03 34.03 -25.06
N PRO A 49 31.13 33.63 -24.14
CA PRO A 49 29.70 33.77 -24.39
C PRO A 49 29.33 35.22 -24.55
N ALA A 50 28.52 35.50 -25.57
CA ALA A 50 27.92 36.85 -25.74
C ALA A 50 27.11 37.18 -24.47
N GLU A 51 27.30 38.40 -23.93
CA GLU A 51 26.46 38.93 -22.86
C GLU A 51 25.01 38.90 -23.34
N THR A 52 24.23 37.98 -22.77
CA THR A 52 22.77 38.04 -22.89
C THR A 52 22.29 39.18 -21.98
N THR A 53 21.79 40.21 -22.57
CA THR A 53 21.05 41.27 -21.86
C THR A 53 19.98 40.57 -20.99
N PRO A 54 19.89 40.85 -19.68
CA PRO A 54 18.84 40.28 -18.86
C PRO A 54 17.49 40.65 -19.45
N THR A 55 16.70 39.69 -19.87
CA THR A 55 15.30 39.90 -20.23
C THR A 55 14.63 40.46 -18.99
N ALA A 56 14.07 41.65 -19.08
CA ALA A 56 13.34 42.28 -17.99
C ALA A 56 12.33 41.26 -17.45
N LEU A 57 12.40 40.96 -16.15
CA LEU A 57 11.47 40.06 -15.46
C LEU A 57 10.07 40.60 -15.74
N LYS A 58 9.22 39.77 -16.35
CA LYS A 58 7.83 40.07 -16.55
C LYS A 58 7.21 40.20 -15.16
N GLU A 59 6.64 41.33 -14.81
CA GLU A 59 5.93 41.48 -13.56
C GLU A 59 4.83 40.39 -13.50
N ALA A 60 4.74 39.70 -12.35
CA ALA A 60 3.72 38.66 -12.13
C ALA A 60 2.34 39.29 -12.32
N THR A 61 1.49 38.65 -13.10
CA THR A 61 0.11 39.12 -13.30
C THR A 61 -0.76 38.55 -12.19
N ASP A 62 -1.50 39.44 -11.51
CA ASP A 62 -2.52 39.01 -10.55
C ASP A 62 -3.62 38.20 -11.25
N GLY A 63 -4.07 37.12 -10.63
CA GLY A 63 -5.11 36.26 -11.21
C GLY A 63 -5.01 34.81 -10.77
N LYS A 64 -5.81 34.00 -11.44
CA LYS A 64 -5.88 32.55 -11.22
C LYS A 64 -5.26 31.81 -12.39
N PHE A 65 -4.37 30.89 -12.11
CA PHE A 65 -3.63 30.13 -13.08
C PHE A 65 -3.72 28.64 -12.74
N THR A 66 -3.97 27.81 -13.73
CA THR A 66 -4.15 26.38 -13.53
C THR A 66 -3.12 25.59 -14.29
N ALA A 67 -2.74 24.45 -13.71
CA ALA A 67 -1.91 23.45 -14.36
C ALA A 67 -2.22 22.06 -13.78
N LYS A 68 -1.60 21.02 -14.33
CA LYS A 68 -1.76 19.66 -13.83
C LYS A 68 -0.45 18.89 -13.89
N ALA A 69 -0.28 17.92 -12.99
CA ALA A 69 0.81 16.98 -13.05
C ALA A 69 0.30 15.59 -12.67
N MET A 70 1.02 14.54 -13.11
CA MET A 70 0.71 13.17 -12.75
C MET A 70 0.98 12.95 -11.27
N GLY A 71 -0.03 12.50 -10.54
CA GLY A 71 0.01 12.10 -9.15
C GLY A 71 0.33 10.61 -8.99
N HIS A 72 -0.11 10.05 -7.86
CA HIS A 72 0.03 8.63 -7.60
C HIS A 72 -0.98 7.82 -8.43
N GLU A 73 -2.25 8.21 -8.38
CA GLU A 73 -3.33 7.50 -9.09
C GLU A 73 -3.57 8.10 -10.48
N ASN A 74 -3.69 9.45 -10.58
CA ASN A 74 -4.01 10.15 -11.80
C ASN A 74 -3.50 11.59 -11.77
N TYR A 75 -3.92 12.42 -12.74
CA TYR A 75 -3.58 13.85 -12.75
C TYR A 75 -4.17 14.59 -11.56
N VAL A 76 -3.30 15.37 -10.90
CA VAL A 76 -3.70 16.36 -9.90
C VAL A 76 -3.78 17.72 -10.58
N TYR A 77 -4.94 18.38 -10.53
CA TYR A 77 -5.19 19.68 -11.12
C TYR A 77 -5.08 20.76 -10.05
N VAL A 78 -4.21 21.73 -10.24
CA VAL A 78 -3.89 22.78 -9.27
C VAL A 78 -4.27 24.16 -9.81
N GLU A 79 -4.84 25.01 -8.95
CA GLU A 79 -5.05 26.43 -9.18
C GLU A 79 -4.17 27.24 -8.22
N ALA A 80 -3.29 28.06 -8.75
CA ALA A 80 -2.57 29.09 -8.01
C ALA A 80 -3.25 30.44 -8.22
N THR A 81 -3.56 31.17 -7.13
CA THR A 81 -4.02 32.55 -7.17
C THR A 81 -2.86 33.43 -6.81
N MET A 82 -2.43 34.28 -7.75
CA MET A 82 -1.36 35.25 -7.55
C MET A 82 -1.97 36.61 -7.25
N ALA A 83 -1.43 37.32 -6.25
CA ALA A 83 -1.80 38.69 -5.94
C ALA A 83 -0.61 39.46 -5.35
N GLY A 84 -0.30 40.63 -5.94
CA GLY A 84 0.80 41.47 -5.48
C GLY A 84 2.17 40.79 -5.50
N GLY A 85 2.39 39.85 -6.41
CA GLY A 85 3.62 39.09 -6.53
C GLY A 85 3.76 37.90 -5.53
N ALA A 86 2.73 37.61 -4.74
CA ALA A 86 2.70 36.51 -3.76
C ALA A 86 1.71 35.42 -4.18
N ILE A 87 1.87 34.21 -3.64
CA ILE A 87 0.88 33.13 -3.73
C ILE A 87 -0.22 33.44 -2.70
N ALA A 88 -1.32 34.05 -3.15
CA ALA A 88 -2.44 34.40 -2.28
C ALA A 88 -3.29 33.17 -1.92
N ASN A 89 -3.35 32.16 -2.81
CA ASN A 89 -3.99 30.88 -2.56
C ASN A 89 -3.39 29.82 -3.48
N LEU A 90 -3.35 28.59 -2.98
CA LEU A 90 -2.99 27.40 -3.75
C LEU A 90 -3.98 26.30 -3.38
N ARG A 91 -4.62 25.70 -4.35
CA ARG A 91 -5.58 24.63 -4.09
C ARG A 91 -5.58 23.56 -5.16
N VAL A 92 -5.88 22.35 -4.79
CA VAL A 92 -6.17 21.27 -5.70
C VAL A 92 -7.65 21.37 -6.11
N LEU A 93 -7.91 21.39 -7.42
CA LEU A 93 -9.26 21.51 -7.99
C LEU A 93 -9.96 20.15 -8.08
N THR A 94 -9.21 19.13 -8.51
CA THR A 94 -9.66 17.76 -8.61
C THR A 94 -8.47 16.81 -8.62
N HIS A 95 -8.69 15.60 -8.14
CA HIS A 95 -7.72 14.51 -8.07
C HIS A 95 -8.44 13.18 -7.88
N ASP A 96 -7.75 12.09 -8.16
CA ASP A 96 -8.19 10.71 -7.88
C ASP A 96 -7.27 10.03 -6.85
N GLU A 97 -6.50 10.82 -6.09
CA GLU A 97 -5.51 10.33 -5.12
C GLU A 97 -6.13 9.51 -3.99
N THR A 98 -5.38 8.54 -3.48
CA THR A 98 -5.81 7.61 -2.42
C THR A 98 -6.45 8.34 -1.23
N VAL A 99 -7.67 7.96 -0.88
CA VAL A 99 -8.41 8.55 0.25
C VAL A 99 -7.66 8.31 1.57
N GLY A 100 -7.51 9.36 2.37
CA GLY A 100 -6.81 9.30 3.66
C GLY A 100 -5.28 9.31 3.56
N VAL A 101 -4.72 9.37 2.33
CA VAL A 101 -3.27 9.53 2.08
C VAL A 101 -3.05 10.74 1.18
N GLY A 102 -3.14 10.56 -0.12
CA GLY A 102 -2.97 11.64 -1.08
C GLY A 102 -4.05 12.71 -0.95
N SER A 103 -5.29 12.33 -0.66
CA SER A 103 -6.38 13.28 -0.42
C SER A 103 -6.08 14.25 0.73
N LEU A 104 -5.46 13.80 1.81
CA LEU A 104 -5.03 14.68 2.91
C LEU A 104 -3.90 15.62 2.47
N ALA A 105 -2.96 15.12 1.69
CA ALA A 105 -1.87 15.93 1.17
C ALA A 105 -2.36 17.05 0.24
N THR A 106 -3.48 16.86 -0.47
CA THR A 106 -4.06 17.87 -1.36
C THR A 106 -4.57 19.12 -0.61
N GLU A 107 -4.82 19.00 0.68
CA GLU A 107 -5.21 20.12 1.56
C GLU A 107 -4.02 20.62 2.38
N MET A 108 -3.27 19.74 3.01
CA MET A 108 -2.20 20.09 3.95
C MET A 108 -1.00 20.75 3.28
N TRP A 109 -0.53 20.21 2.14
CA TRP A 109 0.67 20.73 1.48
C TRP A 109 0.46 22.11 0.85
N PRO A 110 -0.62 22.41 0.11
CA PRO A 110 -0.90 23.74 -0.41
C PRO A 110 -1.02 24.80 0.70
N ALA A 111 -1.63 24.45 1.84
CA ALA A 111 -1.73 25.37 2.97
C ALA A 111 -0.35 25.81 3.49
N LYS A 112 0.58 24.85 3.66
CA LYS A 112 1.98 25.14 4.06
C LYS A 112 2.70 26.03 3.05
N VAL A 113 2.50 25.80 1.74
CA VAL A 113 3.11 26.63 0.69
C VAL A 113 2.60 28.07 0.77
N VAL A 114 1.31 28.28 0.94
CA VAL A 114 0.72 29.62 1.05
C VAL A 114 1.25 30.34 2.29
N GLU A 115 1.30 29.66 3.44
CA GLU A 115 1.79 30.21 4.69
C GLU A 115 3.26 30.66 4.60
N THR A 116 4.12 29.80 4.04
CA THR A 116 5.57 30.01 4.00
C THR A 116 6.06 30.73 2.75
N GLN A 117 5.20 30.85 1.72
CA GLN A 117 5.59 31.31 0.38
C GLN A 117 6.80 30.52 -0.15
N ASN A 118 6.78 29.19 0.05
CA ASN A 118 7.87 28.29 -0.31
C ASN A 118 7.33 27.01 -0.91
N LEU A 119 7.74 26.67 -2.13
CA LEU A 119 7.41 25.43 -2.84
C LEU A 119 8.32 24.25 -2.41
N ASP A 120 9.36 24.53 -1.65
CA ASP A 120 10.30 23.52 -1.15
C ASP A 120 9.98 23.08 0.28
N VAL A 121 8.73 23.30 0.74
CA VAL A 121 8.26 22.72 2.00
C VAL A 121 8.28 21.20 1.92
N ASP A 122 8.55 20.54 3.05
CA ASP A 122 8.59 19.09 3.12
C ASP A 122 7.28 18.47 2.64
N ALA A 123 7.41 17.36 1.93
CA ALA A 123 6.27 16.55 1.57
C ALA A 123 5.57 16.00 2.82
N ILE A 124 4.27 15.82 2.74
CA ILE A 124 3.51 15.10 3.75
C ILE A 124 3.99 13.65 3.76
N SER A 125 4.52 13.20 4.89
CA SER A 125 5.04 11.86 5.05
C SER A 125 3.95 10.81 4.80
N GLY A 126 4.20 9.89 3.89
CA GLY A 126 3.22 8.93 3.40
C GLY A 126 2.56 9.30 2.07
N ALA A 127 2.59 10.59 1.65
CA ALA A 127 1.97 11.08 0.42
C ALA A 127 2.96 11.85 -0.49
N THR A 128 4.21 11.43 -0.52
CA THR A 128 5.31 12.14 -1.21
C THR A 128 5.06 12.28 -2.72
N THR A 129 4.52 11.26 -3.37
CA THR A 129 4.21 11.29 -4.81
C THR A 129 3.15 12.34 -5.13
N THR A 130 2.07 12.38 -4.35
CA THR A 130 1.02 13.39 -4.47
C THR A 130 1.57 14.80 -4.23
N CYS A 131 2.37 15.00 -3.18
CA CYS A 131 3.00 16.32 -2.91
C CYS A 131 3.91 16.74 -4.06
N THR A 132 4.66 15.82 -4.66
CA THR A 132 5.51 16.11 -5.83
C THR A 132 4.67 16.53 -7.03
N ALA A 133 3.53 15.87 -7.26
CA ALA A 133 2.61 16.25 -8.33
C ALA A 133 2.02 17.64 -8.10
N ILE A 134 1.55 17.93 -6.88
CA ILE A 134 1.01 19.24 -6.52
C ILE A 134 2.09 20.33 -6.72
N LYS A 135 3.33 20.06 -6.28
CA LYS A 135 4.47 20.97 -6.47
C LYS A 135 4.73 21.25 -7.94
N ASN A 136 4.81 20.23 -8.77
CA ASN A 136 5.08 20.38 -10.20
C ASN A 136 3.96 21.19 -10.90
N ALA A 137 2.70 20.88 -10.60
CA ALA A 137 1.56 21.62 -11.12
C ALA A 137 1.54 23.08 -10.60
N ALA A 138 1.89 23.31 -9.33
CA ALA A 138 1.98 24.65 -8.77
C ALA A 138 3.10 25.48 -9.43
N ILE A 139 4.26 24.89 -9.69
CA ILE A 139 5.37 25.53 -10.43
C ILE A 139 4.89 25.99 -11.80
N GLU A 140 4.21 25.14 -12.55
CA GLU A 140 3.68 25.47 -13.87
C GLU A 140 2.58 26.55 -13.79
N ALA A 141 1.64 26.41 -12.86
CA ALA A 141 0.57 27.40 -12.67
C ALA A 141 1.12 28.78 -12.31
N ILE A 142 2.09 28.87 -11.40
CA ILE A 142 2.76 30.11 -11.01
C ILE A 142 3.56 30.68 -12.18
N SER A 143 4.29 29.85 -12.93
CA SER A 143 5.02 30.27 -14.13
C SER A 143 4.09 30.89 -15.18
N ASN A 144 2.87 30.35 -15.32
CA ASN A 144 1.86 30.90 -16.25
C ASN A 144 1.38 32.31 -15.88
N SER A 145 1.58 32.76 -14.63
CA SER A 145 1.35 34.18 -14.24
C SER A 145 2.44 35.14 -14.73
N GLY A 146 3.56 34.59 -15.19
CA GLY A 146 4.78 35.35 -15.51
C GLY A 146 5.68 35.61 -14.30
N ALA A 147 5.36 35.08 -13.13
CA ALA A 147 6.21 35.13 -11.94
C ALA A 147 7.51 34.38 -12.14
N ASP A 148 8.58 34.85 -11.52
CA ASP A 148 9.80 34.08 -11.37
C ASP A 148 9.59 33.03 -10.23
N VAL A 149 9.42 31.78 -10.61
CA VAL A 149 9.17 30.69 -9.66
C VAL A 149 10.29 30.53 -8.64
N SER A 150 11.54 30.88 -8.99
CA SER A 150 12.69 30.74 -8.11
C SER A 150 12.55 31.53 -6.79
N GLN A 151 11.78 32.58 -6.75
CA GLN A 151 11.48 33.35 -5.53
C GLN A 151 10.67 32.55 -4.50
N PHE A 152 9.97 31.48 -4.94
CA PHE A 152 9.21 30.56 -4.11
C PHE A 152 9.92 29.21 -3.89
N GLN A 153 11.15 29.04 -4.39
CA GLN A 153 12.00 27.86 -4.19
C GLN A 153 13.13 28.22 -3.22
N LYS A 154 12.80 28.29 -1.93
CA LYS A 154 13.70 28.79 -0.88
C LYS A 154 14.55 27.68 -0.23
N GLY A 155 14.42 26.44 -0.71
CA GLY A 155 15.00 25.25 -0.10
C GLY A 155 14.17 24.73 1.07
N ALA A 156 14.40 23.47 1.42
CA ALA A 156 13.77 22.85 2.59
C ALA A 156 14.25 23.58 3.86
N GLN A 157 13.29 23.88 4.73
CA GLN A 157 13.59 24.49 6.04
C GLN A 157 13.51 23.39 7.08
N ALA A 158 14.51 23.27 7.94
CA ALA A 158 14.45 22.37 9.07
C ALA A 158 13.24 22.75 9.97
N PRO A 159 12.47 21.78 10.44
CA PRO A 159 11.42 22.04 11.40
C PRO A 159 11.99 22.73 12.66
N GLU A 160 11.25 23.71 13.18
CA GLU A 160 11.62 24.31 14.46
C GLU A 160 11.37 23.29 15.59
N LYS A 161 12.30 23.27 16.55
CA LYS A 161 12.12 22.42 17.74
C LYS A 161 10.95 22.94 18.57
N GLY A 162 9.95 22.06 18.78
CA GLY A 162 8.87 22.28 19.73
C GLY A 162 9.31 22.17 21.19
N GLU A 163 8.41 22.39 22.12
CA GLU A 163 8.67 22.16 23.54
C GLU A 163 8.60 20.66 23.87
N ASP A 164 9.49 20.19 24.74
CA ASP A 164 9.43 18.83 25.26
C ASP A 164 8.16 18.67 26.14
N GLN A 165 7.47 17.53 26.00
CA GLN A 165 6.16 17.31 26.65
C GLN A 165 6.17 16.04 27.51
N THR A 166 5.53 16.12 28.66
CA THR A 166 5.22 14.98 29.51
C THR A 166 3.72 14.70 29.46
N ILE A 167 3.34 13.47 29.17
CA ILE A 167 1.97 13.03 28.95
C ILE A 167 1.62 11.96 29.99
N ASP A 168 0.50 12.14 30.69
CA ASP A 168 -0.07 11.15 31.58
C ASP A 168 -1.40 10.64 31.03
N THR A 169 -1.43 9.35 30.70
CA THR A 169 -2.56 8.70 30.05
C THR A 169 -2.80 7.31 30.65
N ASP A 170 -3.97 6.70 30.44
CA ASP A 170 -4.20 5.31 30.89
C ASP A 170 -3.52 4.33 29.93
N VAL A 171 -3.56 4.63 28.62
CA VAL A 171 -3.00 3.78 27.57
C VAL A 171 -2.23 4.63 26.57
N VAL A 172 -1.02 4.21 26.24
CA VAL A 172 -0.22 4.80 25.17
C VAL A 172 -0.01 3.78 24.04
N ILE A 173 -0.19 4.22 22.81
CA ILE A 173 -0.16 3.36 21.62
C ILE A 173 0.92 3.85 20.64
N MET A 174 1.74 2.95 20.16
CA MET A 174 2.68 3.17 19.07
C MET A 174 2.05 2.80 17.72
N GLY A 175 1.75 3.80 16.90
CA GLY A 175 1.19 3.67 15.55
C GLY A 175 -0.31 3.90 15.46
N ALA A 176 -0.71 4.74 14.51
CA ALA A 176 -2.10 5.05 14.17
C ALA A 176 -2.55 4.31 12.89
N GLY A 177 -2.18 3.02 12.77
CA GLY A 177 -2.64 2.09 11.74
C GLY A 177 -3.91 1.34 12.17
N THR A 178 -4.28 0.29 11.43
CA THR A 178 -5.50 -0.51 11.66
C THR A 178 -5.68 -0.93 13.11
N ALA A 179 -4.69 -1.62 13.68
CA ALA A 179 -4.77 -2.15 15.04
C ALA A 179 -4.80 -1.03 16.09
N GLY A 180 -3.96 0.00 15.94
CA GLY A 180 -3.88 1.12 16.86
C GLY A 180 -5.14 1.96 16.91
N LEU A 181 -5.72 2.31 15.75
CA LEU A 181 -6.98 3.07 15.67
C LEU A 181 -8.17 2.28 16.21
N THR A 182 -8.25 0.97 15.92
CA THR A 182 -9.29 0.09 16.45
C THR A 182 -9.20 0.01 17.97
N ALA A 183 -8.01 -0.24 18.51
CA ALA A 183 -7.81 -0.33 19.97
C ALA A 183 -8.07 1.01 20.67
N ALA A 184 -7.57 2.11 20.11
CA ALA A 184 -7.78 3.44 20.69
C ALA A 184 -9.26 3.80 20.77
N THR A 185 -10.00 3.62 19.67
CA THR A 185 -11.43 3.93 19.63
C THR A 185 -12.18 3.11 20.68
N ARG A 186 -11.91 1.81 20.76
CA ARG A 186 -12.58 0.92 21.68
C ARG A 186 -12.27 1.24 23.14
N LEU A 187 -11.03 1.55 23.47
CA LEU A 187 -10.61 1.96 24.84
C LEU A 187 -11.21 3.29 25.26
N LEU A 188 -11.24 4.28 24.36
CA LEU A 188 -11.87 5.57 24.62
C LEU A 188 -13.37 5.44 24.92
N GLU A 189 -14.09 4.57 24.19
CA GLU A 189 -15.51 4.28 24.45
C GLU A 189 -15.73 3.62 25.81
N LYS A 190 -14.73 2.90 26.31
CA LYS A 190 -14.75 2.34 27.69
C LYS A 190 -14.34 3.34 28.76
N GLY A 191 -14.02 4.59 28.37
CA GLY A 191 -13.72 5.70 29.28
C GLY A 191 -12.26 5.84 29.70
N PHE A 192 -11.34 5.11 29.05
CA PHE A 192 -9.90 5.27 29.29
C PHE A 192 -9.36 6.49 28.55
N LYS A 193 -8.32 7.12 29.10
CA LYS A 193 -7.53 8.13 28.40
C LYS A 193 -6.54 7.43 27.48
N VAL A 194 -6.50 7.81 26.20
CA VAL A 194 -5.62 7.18 25.20
C VAL A 194 -4.84 8.23 24.42
N THR A 195 -3.54 8.01 24.30
CA THR A 195 -2.64 8.80 23.43
C THR A 195 -1.94 7.88 22.45
N LEU A 196 -1.95 8.25 21.16
CA LEU A 196 -1.22 7.54 20.10
C LEU A 196 -0.06 8.41 19.63
N PHE A 197 1.07 7.76 19.35
CA PHE A 197 2.18 8.34 18.60
C PHE A 197 2.22 7.77 17.19
N GLU A 198 2.17 8.64 16.19
CA GLU A 198 2.29 8.28 14.78
C GLU A 198 3.49 9.01 14.16
N LYS A 199 4.41 8.25 13.55
CA LYS A 199 5.63 8.85 12.99
C LYS A 199 5.43 9.58 11.66
N GLN A 200 4.33 9.27 10.95
CA GLN A 200 3.94 10.00 9.75
C GLN A 200 3.12 11.25 10.08
N ASP A 201 2.90 12.11 9.08
CA ASP A 201 2.03 13.29 9.21
C ASP A 201 0.54 12.94 9.10
N ILE A 202 0.24 11.72 8.69
CA ILE A 202 -1.10 11.22 8.41
C ILE A 202 -1.32 9.88 9.11
N PRO A 203 -2.57 9.57 9.49
CA PRO A 203 -2.93 8.29 10.09
C PRO A 203 -3.10 7.19 9.05
N GLY A 204 -3.36 5.97 9.52
CA GLY A 204 -3.91 4.88 8.72
C GLY A 204 -2.90 3.80 8.35
N GLY A 205 -1.63 4.13 8.20
CA GLY A 205 -0.65 3.13 7.77
C GLY A 205 -1.13 2.40 6.50
N SER A 206 -1.00 1.07 6.47
CA SER A 206 -1.47 0.25 5.34
C SER A 206 -3.01 0.18 5.21
N MET A 207 -3.78 0.57 6.25
CA MET A 207 -5.24 0.58 6.19
C MET A 207 -5.79 1.51 5.11
N SER A 208 -5.21 2.69 4.98
CA SER A 208 -5.63 3.69 4.00
C SER A 208 -5.40 3.26 2.55
N MET A 209 -4.51 2.29 2.34
CA MET A 209 -4.15 1.78 1.02
C MET A 209 -4.85 0.44 0.67
N THR A 210 -5.78 -0.05 1.49
CA THR A 210 -6.39 -1.36 1.28
C THR A 210 -7.88 -1.28 0.97
N TYR A 211 -8.33 -2.20 0.13
CA TYR A 211 -9.73 -2.53 -0.13
C TYR A 211 -10.11 -3.88 0.48
N SER A 212 -9.38 -4.32 1.48
CA SER A 212 -9.57 -5.60 2.14
C SER A 212 -10.81 -5.59 3.04
N GLY A 213 -11.12 -6.72 3.65
CA GLY A 213 -12.27 -6.85 4.52
C GLY A 213 -12.06 -7.88 5.61
N LEU A 214 -13.08 -8.04 6.42
CA LEU A 214 -13.11 -8.92 7.58
C LEU A 214 -13.77 -10.23 7.21
N ALA A 215 -13.11 -11.34 7.45
CA ALA A 215 -13.74 -12.65 7.42
C ALA A 215 -14.59 -12.81 8.69
N CYS A 216 -15.91 -12.89 8.51
CA CYS A 216 -16.84 -12.90 9.63
C CYS A 216 -18.02 -13.80 9.34
N ALA A 217 -18.37 -14.64 10.29
CA ALA A 217 -19.54 -15.49 10.23
C ALA A 217 -20.42 -15.32 11.46
N GLY A 218 -21.67 -14.88 11.25
CA GLY A 218 -22.70 -14.86 12.30
C GLY A 218 -22.89 -13.53 13.03
N SER A 219 -22.38 -12.41 12.50
CA SER A 219 -22.69 -11.08 13.07
C SER A 219 -24.18 -10.76 12.95
N GLN A 220 -24.70 -9.90 13.83
CA GLN A 220 -26.08 -9.43 13.76
C GLN A 220 -26.31 -8.59 12.50
N LEU A 221 -25.30 -7.82 12.07
CA LEU A 221 -25.34 -7.07 10.82
C LEU A 221 -25.60 -8.00 9.62
N GLN A 222 -24.87 -9.13 9.52
CA GLN A 222 -25.09 -10.10 8.46
C GLN A 222 -26.50 -10.68 8.48
N LYS A 223 -26.98 -11.07 9.66
CA LYS A 223 -28.36 -11.58 9.83
C LYS A 223 -29.40 -10.58 9.39
N ASN A 224 -29.26 -9.33 9.81
CA ASN A 224 -30.20 -8.26 9.45
C ASN A 224 -30.17 -7.96 7.94
N TYR A 225 -28.99 -7.91 7.34
CA TYR A 225 -28.83 -7.64 5.90
C TYR A 225 -29.39 -8.77 5.03
N SER A 226 -29.25 -10.00 5.49
CA SER A 226 -29.73 -11.18 4.76
C SER A 226 -31.24 -11.34 4.75
N LEU A 227 -31.97 -10.56 5.54
CA LEU A 227 -33.42 -10.69 5.71
C LEU A 227 -33.85 -12.13 6.06
N GLY A 228 -33.05 -12.85 6.84
CA GLY A 228 -33.28 -14.23 7.21
C GLY A 228 -33.02 -15.27 6.10
N ARG A 229 -32.53 -14.87 4.94
CA ARG A 229 -32.28 -15.79 3.81
C ARG A 229 -31.07 -16.70 4.04
N PHE A 230 -30.19 -16.34 4.98
CA PHE A 230 -28.94 -17.01 5.23
C PHE A 230 -28.85 -17.69 6.60
N ASP A 231 -29.91 -17.66 7.42
CA ASP A 231 -29.92 -18.24 8.76
C ASP A 231 -29.61 -19.75 8.79
N SER A 232 -29.79 -20.46 7.68
CA SER A 232 -29.47 -21.87 7.53
C SER A 232 -28.23 -22.15 6.66
N SER A 233 -27.50 -21.12 6.23
CA SER A 233 -26.31 -21.28 5.42
C SER A 233 -25.11 -21.62 6.31
N PRO A 234 -24.26 -22.60 5.95
CA PRO A 234 -23.01 -22.87 6.65
C PRO A 234 -22.08 -21.65 6.70
N PHE A 235 -22.30 -20.62 5.87
CA PHE A 235 -21.53 -19.39 5.83
C PHE A 235 -21.74 -18.46 7.04
N PHE A 236 -22.72 -18.75 7.91
CA PHE A 236 -22.95 -18.02 9.16
C PHE A 236 -22.52 -18.81 10.40
N ASP A 237 -21.97 -19.99 10.18
CA ASP A 237 -21.40 -20.84 11.20
C ASP A 237 -19.88 -20.72 11.20
N LYS A 238 -19.33 -20.30 12.35
CA LYS A 238 -17.88 -20.14 12.55
C LYS A 238 -17.12 -21.44 12.24
N ASP A 239 -17.62 -22.57 12.71
CA ASP A 239 -16.94 -23.86 12.53
C ASP A 239 -16.95 -24.32 11.07
N ALA A 240 -18.04 -24.04 10.35
CA ALA A 240 -18.09 -24.27 8.91
C ALA A 240 -17.12 -23.35 8.16
N MET A 241 -17.02 -22.07 8.53
CA MET A 241 -16.06 -21.14 7.95
C MET A 241 -14.62 -21.57 8.24
N LEU A 242 -14.29 -21.94 9.47
CA LEU A 242 -12.99 -22.47 9.83
C LEU A 242 -12.66 -23.77 9.06
N GLY A 243 -13.65 -24.63 8.84
CA GLY A 243 -13.49 -25.82 8.02
C GLY A 243 -13.13 -25.52 6.57
N VAL A 244 -13.75 -24.49 5.98
CA VAL A 244 -13.41 -24.00 4.63
C VAL A 244 -11.99 -23.42 4.61
N LEU A 245 -11.65 -22.56 5.57
CA LEU A 245 -10.33 -21.95 5.66
C LEU A 245 -9.23 -23.01 5.86
N LYS A 246 -9.47 -24.05 6.67
CA LYS A 246 -8.58 -25.22 6.82
C LYS A 246 -8.34 -25.95 5.49
N GLY A 247 -9.38 -26.10 4.66
CA GLY A 247 -9.28 -26.74 3.35
C GLY A 247 -8.52 -25.92 2.30
N LEU A 248 -8.27 -24.63 2.56
CA LEU A 248 -7.51 -23.75 1.69
C LEU A 248 -6.00 -23.78 1.97
N VAL A 249 -5.55 -24.45 3.03
CA VAL A 249 -4.13 -24.65 3.34
C VAL A 249 -3.46 -25.32 2.15
N ILE A 250 -2.32 -24.79 1.74
CA ILE A 250 -1.55 -25.30 0.61
C ILE A 250 -1.14 -26.74 0.92
N PRO A 251 -1.53 -27.74 0.11
CA PRO A 251 -1.23 -29.15 0.37
C PRO A 251 0.28 -29.45 0.48
N GLU A 252 1.12 -28.58 -0.04
CA GLU A 252 2.58 -28.73 -0.07
C GLU A 252 3.26 -28.29 1.24
N ASN A 253 2.56 -27.55 2.08
CA ASN A 253 3.03 -27.19 3.41
C ASN A 253 2.28 -28.01 4.46
N ASP A 254 2.72 -29.24 4.69
CA ASP A 254 2.24 -30.21 5.70
C ASP A 254 2.37 -29.70 7.16
N ARG A 255 2.26 -28.38 7.39
CA ARG A 255 2.50 -27.73 8.68
C ARG A 255 1.24 -27.52 9.51
N PHE A 256 0.10 -27.98 9.02
CA PHE A 256 -1.15 -27.85 9.74
C PHE A 256 -1.34 -29.07 10.68
N ASP A 257 -1.00 -28.93 11.94
CA ASP A 257 -1.15 -29.97 12.97
C ASP A 257 -2.50 -29.96 13.69
N GLY A 258 -3.46 -29.19 13.20
CA GLY A 258 -4.85 -29.22 13.64
C GLY A 258 -5.26 -28.26 14.76
N ALA A 259 -4.33 -27.58 15.42
CA ALA A 259 -4.63 -26.55 16.42
C ALA A 259 -4.56 -25.15 15.78
N MET A 260 -5.61 -24.33 15.96
CA MET A 260 -5.71 -22.98 15.40
C MET A 260 -6.15 -21.98 16.46
N PRO A 261 -5.40 -21.78 17.57
CA PRO A 261 -5.87 -20.97 18.68
C PRO A 261 -6.03 -19.49 18.29
N TYR A 262 -5.16 -18.97 17.44
CA TYR A 262 -5.21 -17.56 17.01
C TYR A 262 -6.36 -17.29 16.07
N ASP A 263 -6.57 -18.16 15.08
CA ASP A 263 -7.71 -18.08 14.18
C ASP A 263 -9.04 -18.26 14.92
N ASP A 264 -9.08 -19.19 15.92
CA ASP A 264 -10.28 -19.38 16.73
C ASP A 264 -10.60 -18.12 17.56
N ALA A 265 -9.60 -17.47 18.14
CA ALA A 265 -9.77 -16.20 18.85
C ALA A 265 -10.26 -15.09 17.93
N LEU A 266 -9.63 -14.95 16.75
CA LEU A 266 -9.98 -13.96 15.72
C LEU A 266 -11.44 -14.13 15.28
N TYR A 267 -11.81 -15.32 14.79
CA TYR A 267 -13.14 -15.56 14.21
C TYR A 267 -14.25 -15.69 15.26
N THR A 268 -13.93 -15.96 16.52
CA THR A 268 -14.87 -15.85 17.64
C THR A 268 -15.18 -14.37 17.94
N THR A 269 -14.21 -13.49 17.77
CA THR A 269 -14.33 -12.06 18.04
C THR A 269 -14.91 -11.28 16.86
N SER A 270 -14.65 -11.71 15.63
CA SER A 270 -15.03 -11.01 14.42
C SER A 270 -16.52 -10.59 14.34
N PRO A 271 -17.51 -11.40 14.76
CA PRO A 271 -18.90 -10.95 14.79
C PRO A 271 -19.14 -9.75 15.70
N ALA A 272 -18.53 -9.73 16.89
CA ALA A 272 -18.66 -8.63 17.82
C ALA A 272 -17.96 -7.36 17.31
N LEU A 273 -16.80 -7.51 16.69
CA LEU A 273 -16.09 -6.42 16.01
C LEU A 273 -16.94 -5.79 14.89
N VAL A 274 -17.51 -6.61 14.00
CA VAL A 274 -18.34 -6.14 12.89
C VAL A 274 -19.58 -5.41 13.40
N ASP A 275 -20.27 -5.98 14.38
CA ASP A 275 -21.46 -5.37 14.97
C ASP A 275 -21.11 -4.04 15.67
N TRP A 276 -20.01 -4.00 16.40
CA TRP A 276 -19.50 -2.78 17.04
C TRP A 276 -19.13 -1.69 16.01
N LEU A 277 -18.38 -2.03 14.95
CA LEU A 277 -18.06 -1.07 13.90
C LEU A 277 -19.31 -0.47 13.27
N HIS A 278 -20.31 -1.30 13.02
CA HIS A 278 -21.60 -0.86 12.50
C HIS A 278 -22.35 0.05 13.48
N GLU A 279 -22.40 -0.32 14.76
CA GLU A 279 -23.04 0.45 15.83
C GLU A 279 -22.44 1.85 15.99
N ILE A 280 -21.14 1.97 15.90
CA ILE A 280 -20.47 3.27 15.98
C ILE A 280 -20.58 4.08 14.68
N GLY A 281 -21.08 3.51 13.58
CA GLY A 281 -21.38 4.21 12.33
C GLY A 281 -20.40 3.95 11.19
N VAL A 282 -19.48 3.01 11.32
CA VAL A 282 -18.62 2.58 10.19
C VAL A 282 -19.49 1.89 9.15
N GLY A 283 -19.45 2.39 7.91
CA GLY A 283 -20.12 1.77 6.77
C GLY A 283 -19.40 0.51 6.29
N PHE A 284 -20.15 -0.34 5.57
CA PHE A 284 -19.59 -1.50 4.87
C PHE A 284 -19.99 -1.42 3.41
N TYR A 285 -19.03 -1.35 2.49
CA TYR A 285 -19.30 -1.22 1.07
C TYR A 285 -19.48 -2.57 0.36
N SER A 286 -19.04 -3.65 0.98
CA SER A 286 -19.25 -5.00 0.50
C SER A 286 -19.62 -5.93 1.65
N MET A 287 -20.73 -6.65 1.45
CA MET A 287 -21.15 -7.74 2.32
C MET A 287 -21.51 -8.92 1.44
N GLY A 288 -20.69 -9.92 1.41
CA GLY A 288 -20.86 -11.04 0.51
C GLY A 288 -19.99 -12.21 0.86
N VAL A 289 -19.66 -12.97 -0.16
CA VAL A 289 -18.82 -14.15 -0.04
C VAL A 289 -17.61 -13.96 -0.93
N ASN A 290 -16.43 -14.00 -0.36
CA ASN A 290 -15.20 -14.01 -1.14
C ASN A 290 -14.95 -15.41 -1.70
N LYS A 291 -15.16 -15.58 -3.00
CA LYS A 291 -14.95 -16.85 -3.69
C LYS A 291 -13.48 -17.24 -3.83
N ALA A 292 -12.58 -16.26 -3.78
CA ALA A 292 -11.15 -16.51 -3.83
C ALA A 292 -10.65 -17.24 -2.57
N TYR A 293 -11.30 -17.00 -1.43
CA TYR A 293 -11.01 -17.65 -0.15
C TYR A 293 -12.05 -18.72 0.19
N GLY A 294 -12.44 -19.55 -0.80
CA GLY A 294 -13.27 -20.71 -0.56
C GLY A 294 -14.69 -20.44 -0.08
N VAL A 295 -15.32 -19.32 -0.54
CA VAL A 295 -16.68 -18.96 -0.15
C VAL A 295 -16.79 -18.45 1.29
N THR A 296 -15.74 -17.79 1.80
CA THR A 296 -15.74 -17.20 3.14
C THR A 296 -16.63 -15.96 3.20
N PRO A 297 -17.51 -15.81 4.20
CA PRO A 297 -18.23 -14.58 4.43
C PRO A 297 -17.27 -13.41 4.64
N TYR A 298 -17.48 -12.31 3.94
CA TYR A 298 -16.53 -11.22 3.85
C TYR A 298 -17.25 -9.87 3.90
N LEU A 299 -16.83 -9.02 4.84
CA LEU A 299 -17.37 -7.68 5.02
C LEU A 299 -16.25 -6.66 4.90
N ALA A 300 -16.36 -5.78 3.92
CA ALA A 300 -15.37 -4.74 3.70
C ALA A 300 -15.83 -3.42 4.31
N PRO A 301 -15.19 -2.95 5.39
CA PRO A 301 -15.53 -1.68 6.02
C PRO A 301 -15.07 -0.50 5.16
N GLY A 302 -15.83 0.61 5.20
CA GLY A 302 -15.53 1.81 4.46
C GLY A 302 -16.59 2.15 3.41
N CYS A 303 -16.18 2.71 2.30
CA CYS A 303 -17.07 2.95 1.16
C CYS A 303 -16.45 2.47 -0.15
N TYR A 304 -17.28 2.35 -1.17
CA TYR A 304 -16.86 1.81 -2.46
C TYR A 304 -15.77 2.66 -3.15
N GLU A 305 -15.83 3.98 -2.99
CA GLU A 305 -14.92 4.92 -3.66
C GLU A 305 -13.55 5.11 -2.97
N GLY A 306 -13.42 4.74 -1.69
CA GLY A 306 -12.18 4.95 -0.92
C GLY A 306 -11.79 3.78 -0.04
N GLY A 307 -12.41 2.61 -0.21
CA GLY A 307 -12.06 1.40 0.52
C GLY A 307 -12.03 1.61 2.03
N CYS A 308 -11.07 1.00 2.68
CA CYS A 308 -10.87 1.11 4.13
C CYS A 308 -10.37 2.50 4.57
N GLY A 309 -9.92 3.37 3.66
CA GLY A 309 -9.52 4.74 3.97
C GLY A 309 -10.64 5.55 4.62
N TYR A 310 -11.90 5.35 4.22
CA TYR A 310 -13.04 6.01 4.88
C TYR A 310 -13.30 5.45 6.28
N ALA A 311 -13.17 4.15 6.48
CA ALA A 311 -13.29 3.57 7.81
C ALA A 311 -12.18 4.08 8.73
N MET A 312 -10.97 4.22 8.20
CA MET A 312 -9.84 4.82 8.91
C MET A 312 -10.15 6.26 9.34
N GLN A 313 -10.57 7.11 8.42
CA GLN A 313 -10.90 8.50 8.73
C GLN A 313 -12.00 8.60 9.78
N TYR A 314 -13.01 7.74 9.69
CA TYR A 314 -14.08 7.67 10.66
C TYR A 314 -13.56 7.34 12.08
N LEU A 315 -12.65 6.37 12.21
CA LEU A 315 -12.03 6.04 13.50
C LEU A 315 -11.19 7.20 14.06
N VAL A 316 -10.45 7.90 13.20
CA VAL A 316 -9.67 9.09 13.58
C VAL A 316 -10.58 10.20 14.13
N ASP A 317 -11.66 10.51 13.41
CA ASP A 317 -12.62 11.53 13.84
C ASP A 317 -13.30 11.13 15.16
N ARG A 318 -13.62 9.85 15.32
CA ARG A 318 -14.20 9.29 16.54
C ARG A 318 -13.25 9.39 17.73
N ILE A 319 -11.96 9.09 17.54
CA ILE A 319 -10.92 9.25 18.57
C ILE A 319 -10.89 10.70 19.05
N GLY A 320 -10.86 11.67 18.13
CA GLY A 320 -10.90 13.09 18.48
C GLY A 320 -12.17 13.49 19.22
N ALA A 321 -13.34 13.02 18.76
CA ALA A 321 -14.64 13.29 19.39
C ALA A 321 -14.76 12.70 20.82
N LEU A 322 -14.06 11.60 21.10
CA LEU A 322 -14.01 10.96 22.41
C LEU A 322 -12.91 11.53 23.33
N GLY A 323 -12.15 12.54 22.86
CA GLY A 323 -11.08 13.20 23.61
C GLY A 323 -9.74 12.46 23.62
N GLY A 324 -9.56 11.49 22.71
CA GLY A 324 -8.27 10.87 22.46
C GLY A 324 -7.34 11.79 21.69
N THR A 325 -6.05 11.53 21.77
CA THR A 325 -5.01 12.34 21.12
C THR A 325 -4.16 11.49 20.20
N ILE A 326 -3.97 11.94 18.96
CA ILE A 326 -2.97 11.39 18.03
C ILE A 326 -1.90 12.45 17.82
N ILE A 327 -0.65 12.13 18.15
CA ILE A 327 0.50 13.00 17.94
C ILE A 327 1.21 12.52 16.70
N TYR A 328 1.08 13.30 15.62
CA TYR A 328 1.68 13.01 14.33
C TYR A 328 3.12 13.51 14.24
N GLY A 329 3.91 12.92 13.33
CA GLY A 329 5.31 13.26 13.15
C GLY A 329 6.18 12.87 14.36
N ALA A 330 5.69 12.04 15.25
CA ALA A 330 6.34 11.63 16.49
C ALA A 330 6.78 10.15 16.42
N LYS A 331 8.07 9.95 16.21
CA LYS A 331 8.68 8.61 16.14
C LYS A 331 8.97 8.09 17.54
N VAL A 332 8.36 6.97 17.93
CA VAL A 332 8.71 6.28 19.18
C VAL A 332 10.14 5.75 19.11
N THR A 333 10.94 6.09 20.10
CA THR A 333 12.36 5.77 20.20
C THR A 333 12.68 4.83 21.36
N ASP A 334 11.81 4.74 22.36
CA ASP A 334 12.01 3.84 23.50
C ASP A 334 10.72 3.42 24.18
N ILE A 335 10.75 2.25 24.85
CA ILE A 335 9.73 1.74 25.75
C ILE A 335 10.24 1.89 27.18
N THR A 336 9.51 2.65 28.00
CA THR A 336 9.87 2.83 29.41
C THR A 336 9.47 1.60 30.22
N MET A 337 10.45 1.02 30.91
CA MET A 337 10.26 -0.13 31.81
C MET A 337 10.46 0.28 33.26
N THR A 338 9.55 -0.16 34.14
CA THR A 338 9.66 0.03 35.59
C THR A 338 9.38 -1.30 36.28
N ASP A 339 10.31 -1.81 37.04
CA ASP A 339 10.22 -3.08 37.78
C ASP A 339 9.74 -4.27 36.89
N GLY A 340 10.26 -4.34 35.66
CA GLY A 340 9.91 -5.39 34.70
C GLY A 340 8.57 -5.20 33.98
N ARG A 341 7.88 -4.07 34.18
CA ARG A 341 6.62 -3.70 33.54
C ARG A 341 6.83 -2.57 32.55
N ALA A 342 6.21 -2.64 31.39
CA ALA A 342 6.11 -1.51 30.47
C ALA A 342 5.16 -0.44 31.05
N THR A 343 5.68 0.78 31.18
CA THR A 343 4.99 1.90 31.84
C THR A 343 4.91 3.17 31.02
N GLY A 344 5.39 3.14 29.77
CA GLY A 344 5.30 4.31 28.91
C GLY A 344 6.08 4.17 27.61
N LEU A 345 6.04 5.25 26.83
CA LEU A 345 6.80 5.41 25.58
C LEU A 345 7.53 6.75 25.58
N VAL A 346 8.69 6.78 24.93
CA VAL A 346 9.36 8.01 24.56
C VAL A 346 9.31 8.15 23.05
N ALA A 347 8.94 9.34 22.56
CA ALA A 347 8.91 9.65 21.15
C ALA A 347 9.65 10.95 20.86
N GLU A 348 10.20 11.05 19.65
CA GLU A 348 10.86 12.25 19.14
C GLU A 348 10.05 12.84 17.98
N GLY A 349 9.71 14.11 18.10
CA GLY A 349 9.04 14.87 17.06
C GLY A 349 10.00 15.31 15.96
N LYS A 350 9.46 15.78 14.85
CA LYS A 350 10.25 16.20 13.66
C LYS A 350 11.23 17.34 13.93
N GLY A 351 10.90 18.21 14.87
CA GLY A 351 11.78 19.32 15.30
C GLY A 351 12.81 18.90 16.36
N GLY A 352 12.76 17.68 16.84
CA GLY A 352 13.62 17.16 17.92
C GLY A 352 13.07 17.41 19.33
N GLU A 353 11.79 17.79 19.45
CA GLU A 353 11.07 17.79 20.72
C GLU A 353 10.83 16.37 21.22
N ILE A 354 10.90 16.20 22.54
CA ILE A 354 10.74 14.88 23.17
C ILE A 354 9.38 14.79 23.85
N TYR A 355 8.65 13.73 23.54
CA TYR A 355 7.43 13.34 24.20
C TYR A 355 7.72 12.16 25.14
N THR A 356 7.43 12.33 26.42
CA THR A 356 7.54 11.26 27.42
C THR A 356 6.15 10.93 27.95
N ALA A 357 5.61 9.79 27.53
CA ALA A 357 4.30 9.33 27.97
C ALA A 357 4.44 8.27 29.07
N THR A 358 3.67 8.45 30.17
CA THR A 358 3.49 7.45 31.22
C THR A 358 2.09 6.85 31.11
N ALA A 359 1.98 5.53 31.23
CA ALA A 359 0.72 4.81 31.07
C ALA A 359 0.66 3.52 31.92
N LYS A 360 -0.56 3.01 32.13
CA LYS A 360 -0.80 1.70 32.77
C LYS A 360 -0.59 0.54 31.78
N ALA A 361 -0.79 0.80 30.46
CA ALA A 361 -0.59 -0.15 29.38
C ALA A 361 0.08 0.51 28.16
N VAL A 362 1.01 -0.22 27.53
CA VAL A 362 1.75 0.16 26.33
C VAL A 362 1.37 -0.80 25.20
N LEU A 363 0.85 -0.26 24.09
CA LEU A 363 0.38 -1.03 22.96
C LEU A 363 1.26 -0.77 21.73
N LEU A 364 1.79 -1.82 21.13
CA LEU A 364 2.58 -1.78 19.90
C LEU A 364 1.71 -2.14 18.71
N ALA A 365 1.49 -1.17 17.82
CA ALA A 365 0.66 -1.31 16.61
C ALA A 365 1.35 -0.65 15.40
N SER A 366 2.69 -0.77 15.32
CA SER A 366 3.56 -0.02 14.40
C SER A 366 3.66 -0.59 12.99
N GLY A 367 2.97 -1.69 12.70
CA GLY A 367 3.07 -2.39 11.42
C GLY A 367 4.34 -3.23 11.29
N GLY A 368 4.55 -3.80 10.10
CA GLY A 368 5.69 -4.65 9.78
C GLY A 368 6.96 -3.89 9.38
N PHE A 369 7.80 -4.53 8.56
CA PHE A 369 9.12 -3.99 8.19
C PHE A 369 9.42 -3.99 6.68
N GLY A 370 8.40 -4.11 5.83
CA GLY A 370 8.58 -4.16 4.37
C GLY A 370 9.27 -2.93 3.75
N ALA A 371 9.27 -1.78 4.44
CA ALA A 371 9.98 -0.58 4.02
C ALA A 371 11.42 -0.49 4.60
N ASN A 372 11.88 -1.51 5.34
CA ASN A 372 13.24 -1.61 5.86
C ASN A 372 14.02 -2.66 5.09
N GLN A 373 14.80 -2.21 4.10
CA GLN A 373 15.53 -3.11 3.22
C GLN A 373 16.55 -3.99 3.96
N GLU A 374 17.15 -3.50 5.05
CA GLU A 374 18.10 -4.27 5.85
C GLU A 374 17.41 -5.46 6.52
N MET A 375 16.26 -5.24 7.14
CA MET A 375 15.46 -6.31 7.74
C MET A 375 14.92 -7.27 6.67
N VAL A 376 14.47 -6.75 5.53
CA VAL A 376 14.03 -7.59 4.41
C VAL A 376 15.17 -8.48 3.91
N ASP A 377 16.37 -7.93 3.70
CA ASP A 377 17.54 -8.69 3.23
C ASP A 377 18.00 -9.74 4.26
N GLU A 378 17.84 -9.45 5.55
CA GLU A 378 18.20 -10.35 6.65
C GLU A 378 17.19 -11.52 6.76
N TYR A 379 15.91 -11.20 6.84
CA TYR A 379 14.89 -12.21 7.11
C TYR A 379 14.31 -12.87 5.85
N TYR A 380 14.39 -12.19 4.70
CA TYR A 380 13.87 -12.66 3.41
C TYR A 380 14.92 -12.60 2.29
N PRO A 381 16.07 -13.27 2.44
CA PRO A 381 17.14 -13.21 1.43
C PRO A 381 16.70 -13.66 0.04
N GLN A 382 15.66 -14.52 -0.05
CA GLN A 382 15.05 -14.97 -1.31
C GLN A 382 14.29 -13.85 -2.05
N TYR A 383 13.92 -12.76 -1.35
CA TYR A 383 13.19 -11.62 -1.94
C TYR A 383 14.05 -10.35 -2.03
N LYS A 384 15.34 -10.50 -1.86
CA LYS A 384 16.29 -9.38 -1.93
C LYS A 384 16.16 -8.60 -3.22
N GLY A 385 16.04 -7.27 -3.09
CA GLY A 385 15.89 -6.35 -4.24
C GLY A 385 14.51 -6.37 -4.90
N ARG A 386 13.53 -7.05 -4.30
CA ARG A 386 12.13 -7.00 -4.76
C ARG A 386 11.40 -5.84 -4.12
N SER A 387 10.37 -5.37 -4.81
CA SER A 387 9.55 -4.24 -4.35
C SER A 387 8.54 -4.65 -3.28
N PHE A 388 8.36 -3.79 -2.30
CA PHE A 388 7.30 -3.90 -1.30
C PHE A 388 6.33 -2.73 -1.46
N ASN A 389 5.05 -3.04 -1.62
CA ASN A 389 3.95 -2.08 -1.62
C ASN A 389 3.29 -2.07 -0.23
N CYS A 390 3.96 -1.48 0.73
CA CYS A 390 3.47 -1.31 2.09
C CYS A 390 3.58 0.15 2.50
N CYS A 391 3.03 0.49 3.65
CA CYS A 391 3.21 1.82 4.21
C CYS A 391 4.72 2.15 4.33
N PRO A 392 5.19 3.29 3.81
CA PRO A 392 6.59 3.69 3.92
C PRO A 392 7.11 3.78 5.37
N ALA A 393 6.19 3.84 6.33
CA ALA A 393 6.49 3.81 7.75
C ALA A 393 6.66 2.40 8.32
N SER A 394 6.42 1.34 7.56
CA SER A 394 6.61 -0.06 8.01
C SER A 394 8.08 -0.44 8.04
N THR A 395 8.82 0.10 9.01
CA THR A 395 10.29 -0.04 9.14
C THR A 395 10.73 -0.94 10.30
N GLY A 396 9.78 -1.67 10.93
CA GLY A 396 10.10 -2.63 11.99
C GLY A 396 10.40 -2.02 13.36
N ASP A 397 10.15 -0.71 13.55
CA ASP A 397 10.54 -0.02 14.79
C ASP A 397 9.96 -0.70 16.05
N GLY A 398 8.68 -1.13 16.04
CA GLY A 398 8.06 -1.79 17.18
C GLY A 398 8.64 -3.17 17.46
N ILE A 399 9.05 -3.90 16.42
CA ILE A 399 9.72 -5.20 16.58
C ILE A 399 11.07 -5.00 17.29
N VAL A 400 11.87 -4.06 16.80
CA VAL A 400 13.20 -3.74 17.37
C VAL A 400 13.06 -3.25 18.82
N LEU A 401 12.11 -2.37 19.11
CA LEU A 401 11.88 -1.86 20.46
C LEU A 401 11.35 -2.95 21.41
N GLY A 402 10.47 -3.83 20.92
CA GLY A 402 9.98 -4.97 21.70
C GLY A 402 11.11 -5.93 22.07
N GLN A 403 11.97 -6.29 21.12
CA GLN A 403 13.16 -7.12 21.39
C GLN A 403 14.10 -6.47 22.42
N LYS A 404 14.30 -5.16 22.35
CA LYS A 404 15.13 -4.40 23.30
C LYS A 404 14.65 -4.53 24.75
N VAL A 405 13.36 -4.74 24.97
CA VAL A 405 12.76 -4.95 26.31
C VAL A 405 12.49 -6.43 26.63
N GLY A 406 13.02 -7.35 25.82
CA GLY A 406 12.99 -8.80 26.05
C GLY A 406 11.86 -9.56 25.37
N ALA A 407 11.17 -8.95 24.39
CA ALA A 407 10.17 -9.66 23.61
C ALA A 407 10.83 -10.70 22.70
N GLY A 408 10.23 -11.88 22.62
CA GLY A 408 10.52 -12.89 21.61
C GLY A 408 9.97 -12.48 20.25
N ILE A 409 10.53 -13.08 19.20
CA ILE A 409 10.04 -12.94 17.82
C ILE A 409 9.68 -14.29 17.25
N GLU A 410 8.68 -14.32 16.39
CA GLU A 410 8.19 -15.55 15.75
C GLU A 410 7.95 -15.35 14.28
N CYS A 411 7.97 -16.44 13.53
CA CYS A 411 7.54 -16.51 12.14
C CYS A 411 8.37 -15.64 11.16
N MET A 412 9.56 -15.20 11.56
CA MET A 412 10.44 -14.42 10.69
C MET A 412 10.92 -15.26 9.49
N GLY A 413 11.04 -14.62 8.32
CA GLY A 413 11.63 -15.23 7.12
C GLY A 413 10.77 -16.29 6.42
N ARG A 414 9.47 -16.34 6.71
CA ARG A 414 8.56 -17.25 6.01
C ARG A 414 8.17 -16.71 4.64
N GLU A 415 7.47 -17.54 3.88
CA GLU A 415 7.05 -17.22 2.54
C GLU A 415 6.08 -16.03 2.51
N LEU A 416 6.24 -15.15 1.53
CA LEU A 416 5.40 -13.96 1.37
C LEU A 416 4.45 -14.10 0.18
N GLY A 417 3.24 -13.61 0.35
CA GLY A 417 2.31 -13.42 -0.76
C GLY A 417 2.70 -12.21 -1.60
N ALA A 418 2.67 -12.36 -2.92
CA ALA A 418 2.95 -11.28 -3.84
C ALA A 418 1.75 -10.95 -4.71
N TYR A 419 1.57 -9.65 -4.98
CA TYR A 419 0.83 -9.16 -6.12
C TYR A 419 1.78 -8.90 -7.30
N MET A 420 1.22 -8.52 -8.42
CA MET A 420 1.98 -8.05 -9.56
C MET A 420 1.77 -6.54 -9.73
N SER A 421 2.85 -5.80 -9.87
CA SER A 421 2.83 -4.43 -10.35
C SER A 421 3.35 -4.34 -11.78
N THR A 422 3.10 -3.20 -12.44
CA THR A 422 3.75 -2.95 -13.73
C THR A 422 5.22 -2.60 -13.50
N THR A 423 6.11 -3.02 -14.40
CA THR A 423 7.53 -2.65 -14.34
C THR A 423 7.77 -1.14 -14.46
N ALA A 424 6.82 -0.40 -15.03
CA ALA A 424 6.89 1.05 -15.17
C ALA A 424 6.63 1.78 -13.83
N GLN A 425 5.96 1.11 -12.88
CA GLN A 425 5.72 1.62 -11.54
C GLN A 425 6.01 0.56 -10.48
N ALA A 426 7.24 0.10 -10.45
CA ALA A 426 7.74 -0.83 -9.43
C ALA A 426 7.36 -0.35 -8.02
N GLY A 427 6.74 -1.22 -7.23
CA GLY A 427 6.29 -0.89 -5.88
C GLY A 427 5.04 -0.01 -5.81
N SER A 428 4.46 0.40 -6.93
CA SER A 428 3.13 1.03 -6.91
C SER A 428 2.05 -0.03 -6.80
N ARG A 429 0.94 0.32 -6.17
CA ARG A 429 -0.22 -0.56 -5.97
C ARG A 429 -1.07 -0.72 -7.24
N MET A 430 -0.45 -0.73 -8.40
CA MET A 430 -1.17 -1.13 -9.59
C MET A 430 -1.33 -2.65 -9.57
N GLU A 431 -2.38 -3.06 -8.89
CA GLU A 431 -2.74 -4.47 -8.77
C GLU A 431 -3.20 -5.01 -10.12
N ILE A 432 -2.26 -5.34 -10.99
CA ILE A 432 -2.53 -6.30 -12.06
C ILE A 432 -3.09 -7.61 -11.46
N ALA A 433 -2.95 -7.79 -10.15
CA ALA A 433 -3.50 -8.92 -9.41
C ALA A 433 -4.96 -9.25 -9.73
N PHE A 434 -5.79 -8.25 -9.97
CA PHE A 434 -7.18 -8.48 -10.37
C PHE A 434 -7.35 -8.77 -11.85
N MET A 435 -6.40 -8.43 -12.68
CA MET A 435 -6.43 -8.76 -14.11
C MET A 435 -6.36 -10.27 -14.33
N TYR A 436 -5.51 -10.98 -13.59
CA TYR A 436 -5.36 -12.43 -13.78
C TYR A 436 -6.56 -13.25 -13.29
N GLN A 437 -7.34 -12.73 -12.33
CA GLN A 437 -8.51 -13.44 -11.82
C GLN A 437 -9.76 -13.27 -12.70
N THR A 438 -9.90 -12.13 -13.35
CA THR A 438 -11.11 -11.75 -14.08
C THR A 438 -10.89 -11.49 -15.57
N THR A 439 -9.66 -11.30 -16.00
CA THR A 439 -9.29 -10.87 -17.34
C THR A 439 -8.63 -12.00 -18.13
N PRO A 440 -9.07 -12.30 -19.37
CA PRO A 440 -8.38 -13.26 -20.22
C PRO A 440 -6.92 -12.89 -20.43
N GLY A 441 -6.02 -13.85 -20.24
CA GLY A 441 -4.60 -13.63 -20.49
C GLY A 441 -3.70 -14.72 -19.92
N ILE A 442 -2.42 -14.60 -20.19
CA ILE A 442 -1.36 -15.47 -19.69
C ILE A 442 -0.19 -14.67 -19.14
N MET A 443 0.50 -15.23 -18.16
CA MET A 443 1.84 -14.74 -17.77
C MET A 443 2.91 -15.53 -18.52
N VAL A 444 3.90 -14.82 -19.05
CA VAL A 444 5.07 -15.44 -19.67
C VAL A 444 6.36 -14.87 -19.07
N ASN A 445 7.41 -15.71 -19.07
CA ASN A 445 8.75 -15.36 -18.64
C ASN A 445 9.54 -14.65 -19.75
N ALA A 446 10.83 -14.41 -19.51
CA ALA A 446 11.74 -13.75 -20.43
C ALA A 446 11.90 -14.47 -21.79
N SER A 447 11.60 -15.76 -21.88
CA SER A 447 11.63 -16.53 -23.14
C SER A 447 10.27 -16.59 -23.85
N GLY A 448 9.22 -16.11 -23.21
CA GLY A 448 7.85 -16.21 -23.71
C GLY A 448 7.15 -17.50 -23.32
N ASP A 449 7.70 -18.29 -22.40
CA ASP A 449 7.07 -19.49 -21.86
C ASP A 449 6.12 -19.14 -20.72
N GLN A 450 4.96 -19.78 -20.66
CA GLN A 450 4.09 -19.71 -19.51
C GLN A 450 4.75 -20.44 -18.32
N PHE A 451 4.65 -19.91 -17.10
CA PHE A 451 5.40 -20.42 -15.95
C PHE A 451 4.57 -20.60 -14.68
N GLY A 452 3.27 -20.37 -14.71
CA GLY A 452 2.47 -20.51 -13.50
C GLY A 452 0.97 -20.39 -13.71
N ASN A 453 0.22 -20.74 -12.67
CA ASN A 453 -1.23 -20.62 -12.65
C ASN A 453 -1.66 -19.19 -12.32
N VAL A 454 -1.83 -18.37 -13.36
CA VAL A 454 -2.30 -16.98 -13.22
C VAL A 454 -3.72 -16.85 -12.67
N MET A 455 -4.50 -17.93 -12.68
CA MET A 455 -5.85 -17.98 -12.11
C MET A 455 -5.85 -18.46 -10.66
N SER A 456 -4.67 -18.68 -10.07
CA SER A 456 -4.57 -19.03 -8.66
C SER A 456 -5.01 -17.84 -7.80
N ALA A 457 -5.98 -18.08 -6.95
CA ALA A 457 -6.34 -17.12 -5.90
C ALA A 457 -5.25 -17.05 -4.80
N ASN A 458 -4.29 -17.94 -4.84
CA ASN A 458 -3.23 -18.03 -3.85
C ASN A 458 -2.03 -17.17 -4.28
N HIS A 459 -1.87 -16.03 -3.66
CA HIS A 459 -0.82 -15.05 -3.92
C HIS A 459 0.59 -15.60 -3.66
N TYR A 460 0.72 -16.62 -2.81
CA TYR A 460 2.00 -17.30 -2.53
C TYR A 460 2.48 -18.14 -3.71
N VAL A 461 1.55 -18.83 -4.39
CA VAL A 461 1.86 -19.58 -5.61
C VAL A 461 2.42 -18.66 -6.68
N ILE A 462 1.79 -17.49 -6.86
CA ILE A 462 2.24 -16.49 -7.83
C ILE A 462 3.57 -15.88 -7.40
N GLY A 463 3.70 -15.49 -6.12
CA GLY A 463 4.93 -14.93 -5.57
C GLY A 463 6.13 -15.86 -5.73
N ARG A 464 5.96 -17.15 -5.46
CA ARG A 464 6.99 -18.17 -5.69
C ARG A 464 7.39 -18.24 -7.17
N ALA A 465 6.40 -18.34 -8.06
CA ALA A 465 6.67 -18.44 -9.49
C ALA A 465 7.43 -17.22 -10.05
N LEU A 466 7.08 -16.02 -9.57
CA LEU A 466 7.75 -14.77 -9.97
C LEU A 466 9.14 -14.57 -9.32
N CYS A 467 9.44 -15.30 -8.26
CA CYS A 467 10.74 -15.23 -7.57
C CYS A 467 11.65 -16.42 -7.87
N ASP A 468 11.17 -17.41 -8.64
CA ASP A 468 11.99 -18.52 -9.10
C ASP A 468 12.99 -18.05 -10.17
N ASP A 469 14.29 -18.16 -9.87
CA ASP A 469 15.37 -17.79 -10.79
C ASP A 469 15.30 -18.55 -12.13
N ALA A 470 14.71 -19.75 -12.15
CA ALA A 470 14.49 -20.52 -13.38
C ALA A 470 13.60 -19.79 -14.38
N ASN A 471 12.75 -18.86 -13.94
CA ASN A 471 11.88 -18.07 -14.79
C ASN A 471 12.53 -16.78 -15.34
N GLY A 472 13.82 -16.53 -15.07
CA GLY A 472 14.65 -15.51 -15.74
C GLY A 472 14.41 -14.07 -15.32
N GLY A 473 13.60 -13.80 -14.31
CA GLY A 473 13.47 -12.49 -13.65
C GLY A 473 12.80 -11.38 -14.46
N LYS A 474 12.34 -11.65 -15.69
CA LYS A 474 11.49 -10.74 -16.48
C LYS A 474 10.19 -11.43 -16.81
N PHE A 475 9.09 -10.73 -16.62
CA PHE A 475 7.76 -11.29 -16.77
C PHE A 475 6.85 -10.34 -17.52
N PHE A 476 5.91 -10.92 -18.27
CA PHE A 476 4.95 -10.17 -19.05
C PHE A 476 3.55 -10.79 -18.91
N TRP A 477 2.57 -9.92 -18.84
CA TRP A 477 1.16 -10.27 -19.00
C TRP A 477 0.79 -10.07 -20.47
N ILE A 478 0.27 -11.11 -21.10
CA ILE A 478 -0.14 -11.11 -22.52
C ILE A 478 -1.65 -11.31 -22.56
N THR A 479 -2.34 -10.46 -23.30
CA THR A 479 -3.80 -10.56 -23.50
C THR A 479 -4.21 -10.09 -24.90
N ASP A 480 -5.47 -10.34 -25.25
CA ASP A 480 -6.08 -9.84 -26.48
C ASP A 480 -6.83 -8.49 -26.27
N GLU A 481 -7.43 -7.98 -27.33
CA GLU A 481 -8.24 -6.75 -27.28
C GLU A 481 -9.41 -6.86 -26.26
N SER A 482 -10.04 -8.04 -26.16
CA SER A 482 -11.16 -8.24 -25.23
C SER A 482 -10.71 -8.21 -23.77
N GLY A 483 -9.54 -8.79 -23.48
CA GLY A 483 -8.92 -8.75 -22.18
C GLY A 483 -8.43 -7.35 -21.80
N ALA A 484 -7.84 -6.63 -22.75
CA ALA A 484 -7.44 -5.24 -22.55
C ALA A 484 -8.65 -4.33 -22.27
N VAL A 485 -9.73 -4.47 -23.03
CA VAL A 485 -10.98 -3.73 -22.80
C VAL A 485 -11.61 -4.11 -21.46
N THR A 486 -11.58 -5.39 -21.08
CA THR A 486 -12.07 -5.85 -19.77
C THR A 486 -11.27 -5.23 -18.65
N THR A 487 -9.94 -5.20 -18.78
CA THR A 487 -9.04 -4.55 -17.83
C THR A 487 -9.37 -3.07 -17.67
N MET A 488 -9.50 -2.34 -18.79
CA MET A 488 -9.80 -0.92 -18.79
C MET A 488 -11.17 -0.57 -18.16
N ASN A 489 -12.15 -1.49 -18.25
CA ASN A 489 -13.50 -1.30 -17.73
C ASN A 489 -13.73 -1.98 -16.37
N ASN A 490 -12.72 -2.63 -15.80
CA ASN A 490 -12.86 -3.32 -14.53
C ASN A 490 -12.75 -2.32 -13.37
N LEU A 491 -13.89 -1.85 -12.89
CA LEU A 491 -14.01 -0.84 -11.84
C LEU A 491 -14.08 -1.44 -10.43
N THR A 492 -13.76 -2.72 -10.24
CA THR A 492 -14.15 -3.44 -9.02
C THR A 492 -13.35 -3.06 -7.79
N TYR A 493 -12.09 -2.60 -7.93
CA TYR A 493 -11.22 -2.34 -6.77
C TYR A 493 -10.36 -1.08 -6.83
N ALA A 494 -10.10 -0.53 -7.99
CA ALA A 494 -9.19 0.60 -8.11
C ALA A 494 -9.60 1.47 -9.31
N PHE A 495 -10.72 2.08 -9.21
CA PHE A 495 -11.37 2.99 -10.11
C PHE A 495 -10.59 3.35 -11.38
N ASP A 496 -9.79 4.37 -11.39
CA ASP A 496 -9.04 4.80 -12.55
C ASP A 496 -7.65 4.15 -12.68
N THR A 497 -7.27 3.27 -11.76
CA THR A 497 -5.92 2.67 -11.76
C THR A 497 -5.65 1.85 -13.02
N TYR A 498 -6.62 1.05 -13.45
CA TYR A 498 -6.46 0.29 -14.71
C TYR A 498 -6.44 1.19 -15.94
N LYS A 499 -7.23 2.24 -15.94
CA LYS A 499 -7.20 3.24 -17.01
C LYS A 499 -5.84 3.94 -17.08
N ALA A 500 -5.27 4.27 -15.92
CA ALA A 500 -3.94 4.86 -15.84
C ALA A 500 -2.83 3.98 -16.44
N VAL A 501 -2.94 2.63 -16.40
CA VAL A 501 -2.02 1.70 -17.08
C VAL A 501 -1.95 1.97 -18.59
N PHE A 502 -3.11 2.21 -19.19
CA PHE A 502 -3.19 2.52 -20.63
C PHE A 502 -2.75 3.95 -20.92
N GLU A 503 -3.16 4.91 -20.12
CA GLU A 503 -2.82 6.33 -20.30
C GLU A 503 -1.32 6.60 -20.13
N ARG A 504 -0.64 5.85 -19.25
CA ARG A 504 0.82 5.91 -19.08
C ARG A 504 1.61 5.13 -20.12
N GLY A 505 0.94 4.23 -20.85
CA GLY A 505 1.60 3.35 -21.80
C GLY A 505 2.30 2.14 -21.17
N ASP A 506 1.91 1.73 -19.97
CA ASP A 506 2.41 0.51 -19.33
C ASP A 506 1.91 -0.73 -20.08
N MET A 507 0.71 -0.63 -20.66
CA MET A 507 0.10 -1.63 -21.53
C MET A 507 0.31 -1.24 -22.99
N VAL A 508 1.03 -2.05 -23.75
CA VAL A 508 1.44 -1.76 -25.13
C VAL A 508 0.75 -2.73 -26.08
N HIS A 509 0.18 -2.19 -27.15
CA HIS A 509 -0.38 -2.99 -28.23
C HIS A 509 0.68 -3.24 -29.32
N TYR A 510 0.84 -4.51 -29.69
CA TYR A 510 1.63 -4.95 -30.82
C TYR A 510 0.69 -5.50 -31.90
N ALA A 511 0.94 -5.15 -33.17
CA ALA A 511 0.05 -5.49 -34.26
C ALA A 511 0.05 -7.01 -34.61
N SER A 512 1.04 -7.74 -34.12
CA SER A 512 1.09 -9.21 -34.19
C SER A 512 1.88 -9.81 -33.04
N VAL A 513 1.73 -11.13 -32.86
CA VAL A 513 2.52 -11.89 -31.87
C VAL A 513 4.01 -11.86 -32.22
N GLU A 514 4.35 -11.92 -33.51
CA GLU A 514 5.73 -11.86 -33.99
C GLU A 514 6.38 -10.52 -33.65
N GLU A 515 5.64 -9.40 -33.83
CA GLU A 515 6.15 -8.07 -33.48
C GLU A 515 6.43 -7.97 -31.99
N ALA A 516 5.52 -8.47 -31.14
CA ALA A 516 5.73 -8.51 -29.70
C ALA A 516 6.94 -9.39 -29.31
N ALA A 517 7.04 -10.56 -29.91
CA ALA A 517 8.13 -11.51 -29.68
C ALA A 517 9.49 -10.92 -30.05
N GLU A 518 9.60 -10.25 -31.20
CA GLU A 518 10.83 -9.60 -31.66
C GLU A 518 11.20 -8.42 -30.75
N ALA A 519 10.24 -7.54 -30.47
CA ALA A 519 10.47 -6.33 -29.67
C ALA A 519 10.91 -6.63 -28.23
N LEU A 520 10.41 -7.71 -27.63
CA LEU A 520 10.62 -8.06 -26.23
C LEU A 520 11.59 -9.24 -26.02
N GLY A 521 11.99 -9.92 -27.10
CA GLY A 521 12.88 -11.09 -27.06
C GLY A 521 12.19 -12.38 -26.61
N LEU A 522 10.87 -12.51 -26.79
CA LEU A 522 10.05 -13.64 -26.33
C LEU A 522 9.99 -14.76 -27.38
N SER A 523 11.09 -15.48 -27.56
CA SER A 523 11.27 -16.45 -28.65
C SER A 523 10.21 -17.55 -28.73
N ASN A 524 9.57 -17.88 -27.59
CA ASN A 524 8.60 -18.98 -27.50
C ASN A 524 7.14 -18.49 -27.47
N LEU A 525 6.90 -17.17 -27.53
CA LEU A 525 5.58 -16.58 -27.32
C LEU A 525 4.51 -17.17 -28.27
N GLN A 526 4.81 -17.31 -29.55
CA GLN A 526 3.86 -17.86 -30.53
C GLN A 526 3.45 -19.29 -30.15
N GLN A 527 4.44 -20.14 -29.87
CA GLN A 527 4.18 -21.54 -29.49
C GLN A 527 3.38 -21.62 -28.19
N THR A 528 3.68 -20.76 -27.22
CA THR A 528 2.96 -20.69 -25.94
C THR A 528 1.48 -20.34 -26.15
N LEU A 529 1.20 -19.32 -26.97
CA LEU A 529 -0.16 -18.91 -27.29
C LEU A 529 -0.93 -19.99 -28.06
N ASP A 530 -0.27 -20.65 -29.03
CA ASP A 530 -0.87 -21.74 -29.80
C ASP A 530 -1.25 -22.92 -28.88
N THR A 531 -0.36 -23.28 -27.96
CA THR A 531 -0.59 -24.35 -26.96
C THR A 531 -1.73 -23.97 -26.03
N HIS A 532 -1.72 -22.76 -25.46
CA HIS A 532 -2.78 -22.24 -24.60
C HIS A 532 -4.14 -22.27 -25.32
N ASN A 533 -4.21 -21.76 -26.54
CA ASN A 533 -5.43 -21.69 -27.32
C ASN A 533 -5.95 -23.09 -27.72
N ALA A 534 -5.06 -24.06 -27.96
CA ALA A 534 -5.46 -25.43 -28.22
C ALA A 534 -6.15 -26.04 -27.00
N HIS A 535 -5.61 -25.88 -25.79
CA HIS A 535 -6.28 -26.32 -24.54
C HIS A 535 -7.60 -25.60 -24.31
N ALA A 536 -7.65 -24.28 -24.55
CA ALA A 536 -8.87 -23.49 -24.42
C ALA A 536 -10.01 -24.00 -25.33
N LEU A 537 -9.69 -24.29 -26.61
CA LEU A 537 -10.65 -24.81 -27.59
C LEU A 537 -11.08 -26.24 -27.27
N ALA A 538 -10.18 -27.06 -26.73
CA ALA A 538 -10.50 -28.43 -26.30
C ALA A 538 -11.30 -28.46 -24.99
N GLY A 539 -11.36 -27.37 -24.23
CA GLY A 539 -11.95 -27.32 -22.90
C GLY A 539 -11.13 -28.14 -21.89
N GLU A 540 -9.84 -28.28 -22.14
CA GLU A 540 -8.91 -29.02 -21.31
C GLU A 540 -8.22 -28.12 -20.29
N GLU A 541 -7.75 -28.73 -19.21
CA GLU A 541 -6.91 -28.11 -18.20
C GLU A 541 -5.46 -28.03 -18.74
N ASP A 542 -4.77 -26.93 -18.47
CA ASP A 542 -3.35 -26.80 -18.84
C ASP A 542 -2.40 -27.48 -17.82
N GLU A 543 -1.12 -27.48 -18.12
CA GLU A 543 -0.07 -28.05 -17.26
C GLU A 543 -0.01 -27.42 -15.86
N PHE A 544 -0.51 -26.17 -15.69
CA PHE A 544 -0.61 -25.46 -14.42
C PHE A 544 -1.95 -25.71 -13.71
N LYS A 545 -2.76 -26.67 -14.18
CA LYS A 545 -4.07 -27.05 -13.63
C LYS A 545 -5.08 -25.90 -13.64
N ARG A 546 -4.97 -24.99 -14.61
CA ARG A 546 -5.99 -23.97 -14.82
C ARG A 546 -7.18 -24.56 -15.56
N LYS A 547 -8.36 -24.31 -14.99
CA LYS A 547 -9.63 -24.74 -15.56
C LYS A 547 -10.30 -23.57 -16.26
N LYS A 548 -11.05 -23.84 -17.35
CA LYS A 548 -11.79 -22.82 -18.11
C LYS A 548 -10.85 -21.74 -18.68
N LEU A 549 -9.86 -22.16 -19.43
CA LEU A 549 -8.93 -21.29 -20.12
C LEU A 549 -9.70 -20.37 -21.09
N PRO A 550 -9.53 -19.04 -21.00
CA PRO A 550 -10.06 -18.15 -22.03
C PRO A 550 -9.25 -18.29 -23.31
N TYR A 551 -9.91 -18.32 -24.45
CA TYR A 551 -9.24 -18.22 -25.74
C TYR A 551 -8.68 -16.81 -25.92
N ILE A 552 -7.42 -16.67 -26.32
CA ILE A 552 -6.77 -15.39 -26.60
C ILE A 552 -6.77 -15.18 -28.13
N ASP A 553 -7.56 -14.21 -28.59
CA ASP A 553 -7.66 -13.88 -30.00
C ASP A 553 -6.51 -12.97 -30.43
N THR A 554 -5.59 -13.54 -31.19
CA THR A 554 -4.39 -12.84 -31.69
C THR A 554 -4.53 -12.24 -33.08
N HIS A 555 -5.74 -12.25 -33.66
CA HIS A 555 -5.98 -11.80 -35.04
C HIS A 555 -5.66 -10.30 -35.22
N ASP A 556 -6.02 -9.48 -34.26
CA ASP A 556 -5.76 -8.04 -34.26
C ASP A 556 -4.49 -7.67 -33.41
N GLY A 557 -3.60 -8.62 -33.21
CA GLY A 557 -2.38 -8.45 -32.40
C GLY A 557 -2.57 -8.83 -30.93
N VAL A 558 -1.66 -8.37 -30.07
CA VAL A 558 -1.66 -8.66 -28.64
C VAL A 558 -1.34 -7.41 -27.83
N TRP A 559 -1.94 -7.34 -26.64
CA TRP A 559 -1.58 -6.37 -25.62
C TRP A 559 -0.59 -6.99 -24.63
N VAL A 560 0.45 -6.25 -24.30
CA VAL A 560 1.52 -6.70 -23.42
C VAL A 560 1.77 -5.68 -22.32
N CYS A 561 1.89 -6.17 -21.08
CA CYS A 561 2.32 -5.39 -19.94
C CYS A 561 3.52 -6.07 -19.26
N GLY A 562 4.62 -5.35 -19.07
CA GLY A 562 5.70 -5.81 -18.22
C GLY A 562 5.25 -5.86 -16.77
N ILE A 563 5.50 -6.97 -16.07
CA ILE A 563 5.08 -7.18 -14.69
C ILE A 563 6.24 -7.59 -13.79
N GLU A 564 6.13 -7.28 -12.50
CA GLU A 564 7.05 -7.71 -11.47
C GLU A 564 6.31 -8.10 -10.18
N PRO A 565 6.91 -8.95 -9.34
CA PRO A 565 6.34 -9.26 -8.03
C PRO A 565 6.42 -8.05 -7.11
N THR A 566 5.32 -7.78 -6.42
CA THR A 566 5.25 -6.75 -5.39
C THR A 566 4.67 -7.36 -4.12
N PHE A 567 5.46 -7.34 -3.06
CA PHE A 567 5.02 -7.83 -1.75
C PHE A 567 4.29 -6.72 -0.99
N TYR A 568 3.23 -7.06 -0.27
CA TYR A 568 2.34 -6.08 0.36
C TYR A 568 2.36 -6.11 1.88
N LEU A 569 2.97 -7.14 2.49
CA LEU A 569 3.17 -7.27 3.93
C LEU A 569 4.44 -8.05 4.22
N THR A 570 4.93 -7.97 5.43
CA THR A 570 5.93 -8.88 5.96
C THR A 570 5.26 -9.77 7.01
N THR A 571 5.61 -11.03 7.01
CA THR A 571 5.24 -11.97 8.04
C THR A 571 6.34 -12.02 9.09
N GLY A 572 5.99 -12.44 10.28
CA GLY A 572 6.93 -12.43 11.40
C GLY A 572 6.98 -11.10 12.15
N GLY A 573 7.25 -11.19 13.42
CA GLY A 573 7.29 -10.08 14.35
C GLY A 573 7.34 -10.55 15.80
N LEU A 574 6.80 -9.73 16.69
CA LEU A 574 6.77 -10.04 18.12
C LEU A 574 5.90 -11.26 18.41
N ALA A 575 6.36 -12.11 19.30
CA ALA A 575 5.57 -13.20 19.83
C ALA A 575 4.45 -12.65 20.73
N ILE A 576 3.21 -13.10 20.49
CA ILE A 576 2.04 -12.75 21.32
C ILE A 576 1.26 -13.99 21.70
N ASP A 577 0.39 -13.87 22.71
CA ASP A 577 -0.67 -14.84 22.99
C ASP A 577 -2.00 -14.47 22.29
N THR A 578 -3.02 -15.30 22.47
CA THR A 578 -4.36 -15.08 21.89
C THR A 578 -5.12 -13.89 22.50
N SER A 579 -4.59 -13.29 23.56
CA SER A 579 -5.10 -12.09 24.23
C SER A 579 -4.28 -10.84 23.90
N ALA A 580 -3.33 -10.96 22.97
CA ALA A 580 -2.43 -9.89 22.51
C ALA A 580 -1.35 -9.43 23.51
N HIS A 581 -1.06 -10.21 24.57
CA HIS A 581 0.12 -9.93 25.41
C HIS A 581 1.40 -10.25 24.64
N VAL A 582 2.40 -9.40 24.75
CA VAL A 582 3.74 -9.67 24.21
C VAL A 582 4.44 -10.69 25.08
N LEU A 583 5.04 -11.70 24.42
CA LEU A 583 5.73 -12.80 25.05
C LEU A 583 7.26 -12.65 24.93
N THR A 584 7.98 -13.16 25.92
CA THR A 584 9.42 -13.41 25.86
C THR A 584 9.70 -14.70 25.11
N ASP A 585 10.98 -15.01 24.82
CA ASP A 585 11.38 -16.25 24.14
C ASP A 585 10.98 -17.54 24.92
N ASP A 586 10.83 -17.46 26.23
CA ASP A 586 10.38 -18.59 27.06
C ASP A 586 8.85 -18.70 27.18
N GLY A 587 8.10 -17.82 26.51
CA GLY A 587 6.65 -17.79 26.48
C GLY A 587 6.00 -17.08 27.68
N SER A 588 6.78 -16.41 28.53
CA SER A 588 6.24 -15.58 29.61
C SER A 588 5.75 -14.23 29.08
N THR A 589 4.70 -13.66 29.67
CA THR A 589 4.20 -12.35 29.26
C THR A 589 5.07 -11.21 29.80
N ILE A 590 5.29 -10.17 28.99
CA ILE A 590 5.89 -8.91 29.46
C ILE A 590 4.76 -8.04 30.02
N ALA A 591 4.78 -7.82 31.34
CA ALA A 591 3.72 -7.09 32.03
C ALA A 591 3.51 -5.68 31.44
N GLY A 592 2.24 -5.34 31.14
CA GLY A 592 1.85 -4.02 30.62
C GLY A 592 2.22 -3.78 29.16
N LEU A 593 2.74 -4.78 28.43
CA LEU A 593 3.09 -4.67 27.01
C LEU A 593 2.20 -5.58 26.16
N TYR A 594 1.57 -4.97 25.16
CA TYR A 594 0.63 -5.63 24.25
C TYR A 594 1.00 -5.30 22.81
N ALA A 595 0.64 -6.17 21.86
CA ALA A 595 0.89 -5.91 20.45
C ALA A 595 -0.21 -6.48 19.55
N ALA A 596 -0.48 -5.81 18.42
CA ALA A 596 -1.43 -6.26 17.42
C ALA A 596 -1.09 -5.74 16.01
N GLY A 597 -1.49 -6.48 14.99
CA GLY A 597 -1.22 -6.19 13.58
C GLY A 597 0.15 -6.71 13.12
N ASP A 598 0.65 -6.21 11.99
CA ASP A 598 1.86 -6.74 11.33
C ASP A 598 3.16 -6.58 12.16
N VAL A 599 3.11 -5.93 13.31
CA VAL A 599 4.21 -5.92 14.29
C VAL A 599 4.37 -7.29 14.98
N CYS A 600 3.36 -8.16 14.86
CA CYS A 600 3.29 -9.49 15.47
C CYS A 600 3.50 -10.57 14.42
N GLY A 601 4.21 -11.64 14.79
CA GLY A 601 4.47 -12.78 13.93
C GLY A 601 3.60 -14.01 14.19
N SER A 602 2.71 -13.94 15.18
CA SER A 602 2.07 -15.15 15.71
C SER A 602 0.73 -15.50 15.10
N VAL A 603 0.01 -14.52 14.54
CA VAL A 603 -1.41 -14.67 14.24
C VAL A 603 -1.68 -15.51 13.00
N GLU A 604 -0.97 -15.23 11.91
CA GLU A 604 -1.28 -15.87 10.63
C GLU A 604 -0.48 -17.15 10.35
N GLU A 605 0.64 -17.33 11.01
CA GLU A 605 1.62 -18.34 10.65
C GLU A 605 1.76 -19.50 11.62
N LYS A 606 1.51 -19.29 12.91
CA LYS A 606 1.48 -20.40 13.88
C LYS A 606 0.42 -21.44 13.52
N ASP A 607 -0.68 -20.97 12.98
CA ASP A 607 -1.79 -21.78 12.55
C ASP A 607 -1.62 -22.33 11.11
N GLY A 608 -0.45 -22.14 10.51
CA GLY A 608 -0.11 -22.68 9.19
C GLY A 608 -0.79 -22.01 8.01
N LYS A 609 -1.38 -20.83 8.23
CA LYS A 609 -2.09 -20.07 7.19
C LYS A 609 -1.36 -18.81 6.79
N GLN A 610 -1.35 -18.62 5.52
CA GLN A 610 -0.92 -17.39 4.88
C GLN A 610 -2.01 -16.98 3.88
N TYR A 611 -2.99 -16.22 4.35
CA TYR A 611 -4.02 -15.69 3.48
C TYR A 611 -4.08 -14.21 3.69
N GLY A 612 -3.39 -13.36 3.02
CA GLY A 612 -3.67 -11.94 2.84
C GLY A 612 -4.58 -11.25 3.89
N MET A 613 -4.56 -11.76 5.11
CA MET A 613 -5.47 -11.42 6.20
C MET A 613 -4.88 -10.35 7.13
N GLY A 614 -3.75 -9.74 6.75
CA GLY A 614 -3.06 -8.73 7.56
C GLY A 614 -4.00 -7.63 8.08
N PHE A 615 -4.91 -7.17 7.23
CA PHE A 615 -5.94 -6.20 7.62
C PHE A 615 -6.96 -6.79 8.62
N ASP A 616 -7.46 -8.00 8.35
CA ASP A 616 -8.45 -8.69 9.18
C ASP A 616 -7.86 -9.01 10.57
N ALA A 617 -6.69 -9.63 10.60
CA ALA A 617 -5.97 -9.92 11.83
C ALA A 617 -5.65 -8.63 12.61
N ALA A 618 -5.18 -7.57 11.95
CA ALA A 618 -4.85 -6.31 12.60
C ALA A 618 -6.07 -5.66 13.27
N MET A 619 -7.24 -5.68 12.62
CA MET A 619 -8.45 -5.08 13.16
C MET A 619 -9.03 -5.91 14.31
N ASN A 620 -9.11 -7.25 14.14
CA ASN A 620 -9.60 -8.15 15.17
C ASN A 620 -8.70 -8.15 16.41
N TYR A 621 -7.38 -8.28 16.24
CA TYR A 621 -6.45 -8.25 17.35
C TYR A 621 -6.32 -6.86 17.98
N GLY A 622 -6.53 -5.79 17.24
CA GLY A 622 -6.69 -4.45 17.81
C GLY A 622 -7.91 -4.36 18.76
N TYR A 623 -9.02 -4.99 18.38
CA TYR A 623 -10.20 -5.09 19.23
C TYR A 623 -9.97 -6.01 20.44
N ILE A 624 -9.39 -7.22 20.23
CA ILE A 624 -9.03 -8.15 21.31
C ILE A 624 -8.10 -7.47 22.31
N MET A 625 -7.05 -6.82 21.83
CA MET A 625 -6.09 -6.07 22.64
C MET A 625 -6.78 -5.01 23.53
N ALA A 626 -7.74 -4.27 22.97
CA ALA A 626 -8.49 -3.28 23.71
C ALA A 626 -9.38 -3.91 24.81
N GLU A 627 -10.04 -5.04 24.51
CA GLU A 627 -10.86 -5.75 25.50
C GLU A 627 -9.99 -6.32 26.64
N THR A 628 -8.84 -6.91 26.31
CA THR A 628 -7.87 -7.44 27.27
C THR A 628 -7.38 -6.32 28.19
N VAL A 629 -6.83 -5.24 27.61
CA VAL A 629 -6.30 -4.09 28.36
C VAL A 629 -7.38 -3.49 29.26
N ALA A 630 -8.59 -3.28 28.74
CA ALA A 630 -9.68 -2.72 29.52
C ALA A 630 -10.05 -3.59 30.75
N SER A 631 -9.95 -4.91 30.61
CA SER A 631 -10.25 -5.83 31.73
C SER A 631 -9.16 -5.85 32.81
N GLU A 632 -7.91 -5.53 32.44
CA GLU A 632 -6.74 -5.63 33.32
C GLU A 632 -6.39 -4.33 34.05
N ILE A 633 -6.71 -3.16 33.46
CA ILE A 633 -6.34 -1.86 34.02
C ILE A 633 -7.55 -1.07 34.60
N ALA A 634 -8.77 -1.66 34.54
CA ALA A 634 -10.02 -1.05 35.01
C ALA A 634 -10.02 -0.69 36.49
#